data_5a56c02e5e1e457c6d20da5eb9265bb0
#
_entry.id   5a56c02e5e1e457c6d20da5eb9265bb0
#
_cell.length_a   1.000
_cell.length_b   1.000
_cell.length_c   1.000
_cell.angle_alpha   90.00
_cell.angle_beta   90.00
_cell.angle_gamma   90.00
#
_symmetry.space_group_name_H-M   'P 1'
#
loop_
_entity.id
_entity.type
_entity.pdbx_description
1 polymer ?
#
loop_
_entity_poly.entity_id
_entity_poly.type
_entity_poly.pdbx_seq_one_letter_code
_entity_poly.pdbx_strand_id
1 'polypeptide(L)'
;MLTQARRHIDVLVYAAVFLHEAYPRLNDLLRERAADGCAVRIAIGDPDSVNVQQRGTEEKFGHGIESRCRLALMHYRPLAAVPGIEVRTHATTLYNSIYRADDQTLVNAHVWGVNAYGAPVWHLRRNGEGGMFDTYASSFDAVWETATPVGEE
;
A
#
# COMPACT_ATOMS: atom_id res chain seq x y z
N MET A 1 3.02 -3.93 14.39
CA MET A 1 3.10 -2.56 13.84
C MET A 1 1.70 -1.98 13.61
N LEU A 2 0.89 -2.49 12.68
CA LEU A 2 -0.44 -1.93 12.38
C LEU A 2 -1.41 -1.94 13.58
N THR A 3 -1.41 -3.01 14.37
CA THR A 3 -2.28 -3.17 15.56
C THR A 3 -2.08 -2.08 16.63
N GLN A 4 -0.93 -1.42 16.63
CA GLN A 4 -0.56 -0.40 17.62
C GLN A 4 -0.60 1.02 17.06
N ALA A 5 -0.93 1.18 15.78
CA ALA A 5 -1.00 2.48 15.14
C ALA A 5 -2.09 3.36 15.78
N ARG A 6 -1.76 4.63 16.00
CA ARG A 6 -2.65 5.60 16.64
C ARG A 6 -2.93 6.84 15.79
N ARG A 7 -2.02 7.18 14.87
CA ARG A 7 -2.10 8.42 14.09
C ARG A 7 -2.26 8.14 12.59
N HIS A 8 -1.42 7.27 12.05
CA HIS A 8 -1.36 7.03 10.61
C HIS A 8 -1.10 5.57 10.28
N ILE A 9 -1.86 5.06 9.31
CA ILE A 9 -1.53 3.85 8.56
C ILE A 9 -1.54 4.23 7.09
N ASP A 10 -0.39 4.07 6.42
CA ASP A 10 -0.27 4.31 4.99
C ASP A 10 0.21 3.03 4.30
N VAL A 11 -0.46 2.64 3.23
CA VAL A 11 -0.12 1.48 2.39
C VAL A 11 -0.02 1.94 0.94
N LEU A 12 1.16 1.79 0.34
CA LEU A 12 1.41 2.05 -1.09
C LEU A 12 1.98 0.79 -1.73
N VAL A 13 1.23 0.19 -2.63
CA VAL A 13 1.55 -1.11 -3.22
C VAL A 13 1.00 -1.22 -4.63
N TYR A 14 1.47 -2.20 -5.41
CA TYR A 14 0.68 -2.65 -6.55
C TYR A 14 -0.53 -3.44 -6.08
N ALA A 15 -0.38 -4.45 -5.24
CA ALA A 15 -1.50 -5.29 -4.79
C ALA A 15 -1.51 -5.60 -3.29
N ALA A 16 -0.46 -6.19 -2.74
CA ALA A 16 -0.35 -6.62 -1.33
C ALA A 16 -1.46 -7.60 -0.87
N VAL A 17 -1.87 -8.50 -1.72
CA VAL A 17 -2.90 -9.53 -1.39
C VAL A 17 -2.47 -10.38 -0.19
N PHE A 18 -1.17 -10.60 -0.01
CA PHE A 18 -0.62 -11.39 1.09
C PHE A 18 -1.03 -10.86 2.48
N LEU A 19 -1.32 -9.58 2.62
CA LEU A 19 -1.78 -9.03 3.90
C LEU A 19 -3.11 -9.65 4.34
N HIS A 20 -4.06 -9.83 3.42
CA HIS A 20 -5.34 -10.48 3.70
C HIS A 20 -5.20 -12.00 3.86
N GLU A 21 -4.28 -12.62 3.10
CA GLU A 21 -3.98 -14.04 3.24
C GLU A 21 -3.36 -14.37 4.61
N ALA A 22 -2.40 -13.55 5.05
CA ALA A 22 -1.73 -13.71 6.34
C ALA A 22 -2.58 -13.23 7.53
N TYR A 23 -3.46 -12.28 7.31
CA TYR A 23 -4.31 -11.68 8.34
C TYR A 23 -5.75 -11.49 7.84
N PRO A 24 -6.59 -12.53 7.88
CA PRO A 24 -7.96 -12.48 7.34
C PRO A 24 -8.85 -11.39 7.96
N ARG A 25 -8.55 -10.94 9.17
CA ARG A 25 -9.27 -9.85 9.86
C ARG A 25 -8.66 -8.47 9.66
N LEU A 26 -7.85 -8.27 8.61
CA LEU A 26 -7.19 -6.99 8.35
C LEU A 26 -8.19 -5.83 8.25
N ASN A 27 -9.30 -6.02 7.54
CA ASN A 27 -10.31 -4.97 7.40
C ASN A 27 -10.96 -4.58 8.73
N ASP A 28 -11.18 -5.54 9.63
CA ASP A 28 -11.71 -5.24 10.98
C ASP A 28 -10.70 -4.41 11.77
N LEU A 29 -9.43 -4.80 11.72
CA LEU A 29 -8.35 -4.04 12.35
C LEU A 29 -8.30 -2.58 11.83
N LEU A 30 -8.37 -2.39 10.52
CA LEU A 30 -8.32 -1.05 9.92
C LEU A 30 -9.53 -0.19 10.35
N ARG A 31 -10.72 -0.79 10.41
CA ARG A 31 -11.93 -0.12 10.94
C ARG A 31 -11.77 0.27 12.41
N GLU A 32 -11.24 -0.63 13.23
CA GLU A 32 -10.96 -0.35 14.65
C GLU A 32 -9.98 0.82 14.80
N ARG A 33 -8.88 0.80 14.05
CA ARG A 33 -7.90 1.89 14.10
C ARG A 33 -8.48 3.22 13.65
N ALA A 34 -9.27 3.23 12.56
CA ALA A 34 -9.95 4.43 12.11
C ALA A 34 -10.96 4.96 13.13
N ALA A 35 -11.74 4.08 13.77
CA ALA A 35 -12.66 4.45 14.84
C ALA A 35 -11.94 5.07 16.07
N ASP A 36 -10.71 4.64 16.33
CA ASP A 36 -9.84 5.19 17.37
C ASP A 36 -9.11 6.50 16.94
N GLY A 37 -9.44 7.04 15.77
CA GLY A 37 -8.90 8.32 15.27
C GLY A 37 -7.63 8.21 14.43
N CYS A 38 -7.19 7.00 14.06
CA CYS A 38 -6.08 6.80 13.14
C CYS A 38 -6.51 7.11 11.70
N ALA A 39 -5.76 7.95 10.99
CA ALA A 39 -5.96 8.18 9.56
C ALA A 39 -5.39 6.99 8.76
N VAL A 40 -6.21 6.36 7.93
CA VAL A 40 -5.82 5.19 7.12
C VAL A 40 -5.89 5.56 5.64
N ARG A 41 -4.77 5.44 4.92
CA ARG A 41 -4.66 5.71 3.49
C ARG A 41 -4.10 4.49 2.76
N ILE A 42 -4.80 4.01 1.74
CA ILE A 42 -4.42 2.81 0.99
C ILE A 42 -4.40 3.16 -0.50
N ALA A 43 -3.23 3.05 -1.13
CA ALA A 43 -3.04 3.25 -2.56
C ALA A 43 -2.66 1.92 -3.23
N ILE A 44 -3.53 1.44 -4.12
CA ILE A 44 -3.41 0.18 -4.86
C ILE A 44 -3.13 0.49 -6.33
N GLY A 45 -2.30 -0.30 -6.99
CA GLY A 45 -2.05 -0.17 -8.42
C GLY A 45 -3.35 -0.28 -9.23
N ASP A 46 -3.55 0.67 -10.17
CA ASP A 46 -4.64 0.58 -11.13
C ASP A 46 -4.38 -0.62 -12.05
N PRO A 47 -5.24 -1.67 -12.03
CA PRO A 47 -5.04 -2.86 -12.85
C PRO A 47 -5.04 -2.58 -14.35
N ASP A 48 -5.64 -1.50 -14.80
CA ASP A 48 -5.72 -1.13 -16.22
C ASP A 48 -4.57 -0.21 -16.65
N SER A 49 -3.67 0.17 -15.72
CA SER A 49 -2.54 1.03 -16.03
C SER A 49 -1.40 0.26 -16.73
N VAL A 50 -0.69 0.95 -17.60
CA VAL A 50 0.52 0.41 -18.26
C VAL A 50 1.63 0.09 -17.24
N ASN A 51 1.66 0.80 -16.12
CA ASN A 51 2.65 0.60 -15.07
C ASN A 51 2.48 -0.76 -14.37
N VAL A 52 1.25 -1.16 -14.10
CA VAL A 52 0.93 -2.48 -13.53
C VAL A 52 1.26 -3.59 -14.54
N GLN A 53 0.91 -3.40 -15.82
CA GLN A 53 1.23 -4.35 -16.90
C GLN A 53 2.73 -4.50 -17.07
N GLN A 54 3.47 -3.40 -17.06
CA GLN A 54 4.93 -3.40 -17.14
C GLN A 54 5.55 -4.18 -15.98
N ARG A 55 5.08 -3.97 -14.75
CA ARG A 55 5.56 -4.70 -13.58
C ARG A 55 5.30 -6.21 -13.71
N GLY A 56 4.14 -6.60 -14.22
CA GLY A 56 3.82 -8.01 -14.50
C GLY A 56 4.81 -8.65 -15.48
N THR A 57 5.21 -7.92 -16.51
CA THR A 57 6.22 -8.35 -17.48
C THR A 57 7.60 -8.50 -16.82
N GLU A 58 8.02 -7.52 -16.01
CA GLU A 58 9.31 -7.53 -15.32
C GLU A 58 9.44 -8.69 -14.33
N GLU A 59 8.37 -9.02 -13.62
CA GLU A 59 8.33 -10.17 -12.71
C GLU A 59 8.15 -11.52 -13.42
N LYS A 60 8.05 -11.53 -14.75
CA LYS A 60 7.76 -12.71 -15.56
C LYS A 60 6.46 -13.41 -15.13
N PHE A 61 5.47 -12.61 -14.73
CA PHE A 61 4.21 -13.08 -14.16
C PHE A 61 3.01 -12.83 -15.08
N GLY A 62 3.25 -12.27 -16.29
CA GLY A 62 2.22 -11.97 -17.29
C GLY A 62 1.16 -11.01 -16.69
N HIS A 63 -0.12 -11.41 -16.76
CA HIS A 63 -1.24 -10.64 -16.19
C HIS A 63 -1.45 -10.87 -14.68
N GLY A 64 -0.55 -11.54 -14.00
CA GLY A 64 -0.70 -11.90 -12.60
C GLY A 64 -0.76 -10.69 -11.66
N ILE A 65 0.01 -9.64 -11.94
CA ILE A 65 -0.03 -8.40 -11.13
C ILE A 65 -1.37 -7.67 -11.31
N GLU A 66 -1.88 -7.57 -12.53
CA GLU A 66 -3.21 -6.99 -12.82
C GLU A 66 -4.31 -7.74 -12.05
N SER A 67 -4.30 -9.07 -12.10
CA SER A 67 -5.26 -9.91 -11.38
C SER A 67 -5.16 -9.71 -9.86
N ARG A 68 -3.95 -9.59 -9.33
CA ARG A 68 -3.73 -9.30 -7.90
C ARG A 68 -4.19 -7.91 -7.51
N CYS A 69 -4.01 -6.89 -8.35
CA CYS A 69 -4.55 -5.55 -8.12
C CYS A 69 -6.08 -5.58 -8.07
N ARG A 70 -6.74 -6.31 -8.98
CA ARG A 70 -8.21 -6.46 -8.95
C ARG A 70 -8.68 -7.16 -7.69
N LEU A 71 -7.99 -8.22 -7.26
CA LEU A 71 -8.30 -8.92 -6.01
C LEU A 71 -8.10 -8.02 -4.79
N ALA A 72 -7.01 -7.26 -4.74
CA ALA A 72 -6.75 -6.31 -3.68
C ALA A 72 -7.85 -5.23 -3.61
N LEU A 73 -8.24 -4.66 -4.74
CA LEU A 73 -9.34 -3.69 -4.80
C LEU A 73 -10.66 -4.28 -4.29
N MET A 74 -10.96 -5.53 -4.62
CA MET A 74 -12.15 -6.22 -4.10
C MET A 74 -12.13 -6.30 -2.56
N HIS A 75 -10.95 -6.56 -1.95
CA HIS A 75 -10.80 -6.62 -0.50
C HIS A 75 -10.87 -5.24 0.17
N TYR A 76 -10.27 -4.21 -0.43
CA TYR A 76 -10.16 -2.88 0.18
C TYR A 76 -11.34 -1.95 -0.14
N ARG A 77 -12.06 -2.15 -1.24
CA ARG A 77 -13.19 -1.29 -1.65
C ARG A 77 -14.24 -1.10 -0.54
N PRO A 78 -14.64 -2.13 0.24
CA PRO A 78 -15.61 -1.94 1.33
C PRO A 78 -15.13 -0.98 2.44
N LEU A 79 -13.85 -0.65 2.47
CA LEU A 79 -13.29 0.32 3.42
C LEU A 79 -13.45 1.77 2.96
N ALA A 80 -13.69 2.01 1.67
CA ALA A 80 -13.81 3.37 1.13
C ALA A 80 -14.98 4.17 1.72
N ALA A 81 -16.03 3.49 2.21
CA ALA A 81 -17.17 4.09 2.90
C ALA A 81 -16.94 4.32 4.40
N VAL A 82 -15.81 3.88 4.95
CA VAL A 82 -15.54 3.96 6.40
C VAL A 82 -14.92 5.32 6.75
N PRO A 83 -15.51 6.11 7.64
CA PRO A 83 -14.90 7.36 8.07
C PRO A 83 -13.47 7.16 8.61
N GLY A 84 -12.53 8.01 8.15
CA GLY A 84 -11.12 7.90 8.53
C GLY A 84 -10.29 6.92 7.67
N ILE A 85 -10.91 6.24 6.70
CA ILE A 85 -10.21 5.39 5.73
C ILE A 85 -10.42 5.94 4.32
N GLU A 86 -9.32 6.11 3.58
CA GLU A 86 -9.37 6.44 2.16
C GLU A 86 -8.66 5.35 1.35
N VAL A 87 -9.31 4.93 0.26
CA VAL A 87 -8.76 3.98 -0.71
C VAL A 87 -8.66 4.66 -2.07
N ARG A 88 -7.49 4.60 -2.68
CA ARG A 88 -7.22 5.18 -4.02
C ARG A 88 -6.54 4.16 -4.92
N THR A 89 -6.66 4.34 -6.23
CA THR A 89 -5.84 3.66 -7.24
C THR A 89 -4.78 4.61 -7.78
N HIS A 90 -3.59 4.08 -8.11
CA HIS A 90 -2.52 4.85 -8.72
C HIS A 90 -2.01 4.19 -10.01
N ALA A 91 -1.54 5.01 -10.94
CA ALA A 91 -0.87 4.61 -12.18
C ALA A 91 0.62 5.04 -12.16
N THR A 92 1.29 4.81 -11.04
CA THR A 92 2.68 5.20 -10.82
C THR A 92 3.59 3.99 -10.93
N THR A 93 4.74 4.14 -11.59
CA THR A 93 5.80 3.15 -11.51
C THR A 93 6.40 3.18 -10.10
N LEU A 94 6.21 2.11 -9.33
CA LEU A 94 6.75 2.00 -8.00
C LEU A 94 8.12 1.33 -8.01
N TYR A 95 9.05 1.87 -7.23
CA TYR A 95 10.37 1.27 -6.98
C TYR A 95 10.39 0.50 -5.65
N ASN A 96 9.34 0.61 -4.87
CA ASN A 96 9.15 -0.08 -3.60
C ASN A 96 7.67 -0.06 -3.20
N SER A 97 7.29 -0.98 -2.33
CA SER A 97 6.06 -0.89 -1.55
C SER A 97 6.34 -0.24 -0.20
N ILE A 98 5.37 0.48 0.33
CA ILE A 98 5.47 1.17 1.63
C ILE A 98 4.32 0.70 2.53
N TYR A 99 4.68 0.33 3.76
CA TYR A 99 3.74 -0.01 4.83
C TYR A 99 4.13 0.79 6.06
N ARG A 100 3.41 1.87 6.34
CA ARG A 100 3.70 2.76 7.46
C ARG A 100 2.68 2.59 8.59
N ALA A 101 3.16 2.65 9.82
CA ALA A 101 2.36 2.83 11.03
C ALA A 101 3.05 3.84 11.93
N ASP A 102 2.47 5.02 12.07
CA ASP A 102 3.02 6.15 12.83
C ASP A 102 4.46 6.51 12.40
N ASP A 103 5.43 6.28 13.28
CA ASP A 103 6.85 6.59 13.06
C ASP A 103 7.69 5.37 12.63
N GLN A 104 7.02 4.32 12.16
CA GLN A 104 7.66 3.13 11.62
C GLN A 104 7.17 2.86 10.19
N THR A 105 8.07 2.43 9.33
CA THR A 105 7.72 1.99 7.98
C THR A 105 8.53 0.77 7.54
N LEU A 106 7.86 -0.15 6.87
CA LEU A 106 8.49 -1.20 6.10
C LEU A 106 8.52 -0.76 4.64
N VAL A 107 9.70 -0.80 4.04
CA VAL A 107 9.91 -0.50 2.63
C VAL A 107 10.40 -1.75 1.93
N ASN A 108 9.57 -2.31 1.05
CA ASN A 108 9.89 -3.50 0.28
C ASN A 108 10.35 -3.08 -1.11
N ALA A 109 11.63 -3.29 -1.41
CA ALA A 109 12.21 -2.92 -2.70
C ALA A 109 11.57 -3.69 -3.86
N HIS A 110 11.40 -3.03 -5.00
CA HIS A 110 11.07 -3.68 -6.26
C HIS A 110 12.35 -3.86 -7.07
N VAL A 111 12.88 -5.07 -7.04
CA VAL A 111 14.07 -5.45 -7.81
C VAL A 111 13.63 -6.01 -9.15
N TRP A 112 14.26 -5.55 -10.22
CA TRP A 112 13.91 -5.99 -11.58
C TRP A 112 14.04 -7.52 -11.71
N GLY A 113 12.99 -8.17 -12.21
CA GLY A 113 12.94 -9.62 -12.40
C GLY A 113 12.79 -10.44 -11.11
N VAL A 114 12.60 -9.81 -9.94
CA VAL A 114 12.44 -10.47 -8.65
C VAL A 114 11.05 -10.15 -8.08
N ASN A 115 10.33 -11.19 -7.65
CA ASN A 115 9.06 -11.00 -6.96
C ASN A 115 9.25 -10.32 -5.61
N ALA A 116 8.25 -9.56 -5.15
CA ALA A 116 8.34 -8.78 -3.91
C ALA A 116 8.74 -9.60 -2.68
N TYR A 117 8.29 -10.86 -2.57
CA TYR A 117 8.64 -11.75 -1.46
C TYR A 117 10.12 -12.19 -1.45
N GLY A 118 10.82 -12.10 -2.59
CA GLY A 118 12.26 -12.38 -2.71
C GLY A 118 13.14 -11.13 -2.61
N ALA A 119 12.54 -9.93 -2.55
CA ALA A 119 13.24 -8.67 -2.53
C ALA A 119 13.53 -8.18 -1.10
N PRO A 120 14.55 -7.32 -0.90
CA PRO A 120 14.88 -6.77 0.41
C PRO A 120 13.72 -5.97 1.02
N VAL A 121 13.63 -6.00 2.34
CA VAL A 121 12.72 -5.16 3.13
C VAL A 121 13.54 -4.38 4.15
N TRP A 122 13.37 -3.07 4.19
CA TRP A 122 13.93 -2.22 5.24
C TRP A 122 12.87 -1.89 6.28
N HIS A 123 13.19 -2.04 7.55
CA HIS A 123 12.39 -1.52 8.64
C HIS A 123 13.01 -0.21 9.13
N LEU A 124 12.34 0.88 8.85
CA LEU A 124 12.79 2.21 9.21
C LEU A 124 11.99 2.75 10.39
N ARG A 125 12.67 3.46 11.26
CA ARG A 125 12.05 4.23 12.35
C ARG A 125 12.45 5.68 12.21
N ARG A 126 11.49 6.59 12.46
CA ARG A 126 11.81 8.01 12.50
C ARG A 126 12.76 8.29 13.67
N ASN A 127 13.85 8.96 13.35
CA ASN A 127 14.84 9.42 14.33
C ASN A 127 15.24 10.85 13.97
N GLY A 128 14.45 11.83 14.41
CA GLY A 128 14.57 13.22 14.00
C GLY A 128 13.96 13.49 12.62
N GLU A 129 14.34 14.60 12.00
CA GLU A 129 13.87 15.05 10.69
C GLU A 129 14.90 14.77 9.59
N GLY A 130 14.42 14.61 8.35
CA GLY A 130 15.29 14.53 7.15
C GLY A 130 15.98 13.19 6.92
N GLY A 131 15.56 12.12 7.64
CA GLY A 131 16.12 10.78 7.45
C GLY A 131 15.39 9.96 6.36
N MET A 132 15.82 8.70 6.23
CA MET A 132 15.21 7.78 5.25
C MET A 132 13.71 7.59 5.46
N PHE A 133 13.24 7.59 6.72
CA PHE A 133 11.82 7.52 7.01
C PHE A 133 11.06 8.67 6.32
N ASP A 134 11.52 9.91 6.47
CA ASP A 134 10.87 11.08 5.88
C ASP A 134 10.93 11.06 4.34
N THR A 135 12.01 10.55 3.76
CA THR A 135 12.11 10.35 2.31
C THR A 135 10.99 9.46 1.79
N TYR A 136 10.75 8.32 2.42
CA TYR A 136 9.70 7.40 1.99
C TYR A 136 8.29 7.88 2.35
N ALA A 137 8.11 8.57 3.47
CA ALA A 137 6.84 9.21 3.81
C ALA A 137 6.47 10.28 2.77
N SER A 138 7.41 11.12 2.35
CA SER A 138 7.21 12.13 1.31
C SER A 138 6.94 11.50 -0.06
N SER A 139 7.61 10.38 -0.38
CA SER A 139 7.34 9.61 -1.61
C SER A 139 5.91 9.06 -1.63
N PHE A 140 5.44 8.54 -0.51
CA PHE A 140 4.04 8.14 -0.36
C PHE A 140 3.09 9.31 -0.66
N ASP A 141 3.31 10.46 -0.02
CA ASP A 141 2.46 11.64 -0.20
C ASP A 141 2.46 12.11 -1.66
N ALA A 142 3.60 12.10 -2.34
CA ALA A 142 3.69 12.47 -3.75
C ALA A 142 2.85 11.56 -4.67
N VAL A 143 2.86 10.26 -4.44
CA VAL A 143 2.01 9.31 -5.19
C VAL A 143 0.54 9.49 -4.81
N TRP A 144 0.25 9.68 -3.53
CA TRP A 144 -1.11 9.88 -3.02
C TRP A 144 -1.83 11.06 -3.67
N GLU A 145 -1.13 12.17 -3.89
CA GLU A 145 -1.67 13.36 -4.55
C GLU A 145 -2.10 13.11 -6.01
N THR A 146 -1.49 12.13 -6.68
CA THR A 146 -1.83 11.75 -8.06
C THR A 146 -2.87 10.63 -8.14
N ALA A 147 -3.16 9.97 -7.03
CA ALA A 147 -4.02 8.80 -7.00
C ALA A 147 -5.51 9.18 -7.04
N THR A 148 -6.32 8.30 -7.64
CA THR A 148 -7.75 8.49 -7.84
C THR A 148 -8.55 7.78 -6.75
N PRO A 149 -9.49 8.44 -6.05
CA PRO A 149 -10.36 7.79 -5.09
C PRO A 149 -11.14 6.62 -5.70
N VAL A 150 -11.24 5.53 -4.95
CA VAL A 150 -12.10 4.40 -5.31
C VAL A 150 -13.53 4.76 -4.92
N GLY A 151 -14.45 4.69 -5.89
CA GLY A 151 -15.87 4.96 -5.64
C GLY A 151 -16.52 3.91 -4.74
N GLU A 152 -17.53 4.33 -4.00
CA GLU A 152 -18.46 3.43 -3.31
C GLU A 152 -19.34 2.75 -4.37
N GLU A 153 -19.32 1.43 -4.45
CA GLU A 153 -20.32 0.61 -5.17
C GLU A 153 -21.09 -0.23 -4.19
#